data_1f3f65c3ccb6604888f16f065deae6e5
#
_entry.id   1f3f65c3ccb6604888f16f065deae6e5
#
_cell.length_a   1.000
_cell.length_b   1.000
_cell.length_c   1.000
_cell.angle_alpha   90.00
_cell.angle_beta   90.00
_cell.angle_gamma   90.00
#
_symmetry.space_group_name_H-M   'P 1'
#
loop_
_entity.id
_entity.type
_entity.pdbx_description
1 polymer ?
#
loop_
_entity_poly.entity_id
_entity_poly.type
_entity_poly.pdbx_seq_one_letter_code
_entity_poly.pdbx_strand_id
1 'polypeptide(L)'
;MQSRPHIQVGKIEVSEIELGGPDDATGGHGRRKLASVRDRIAVVDDCLTGLAGGSGLAIGDLERVVKAILDSLADDPDPIHHLAPWQGEAQWPALRAYNTCVLTLGLAHLAGIDATASRDLGLAALLADTGKLFVPAELQARELELDGDELELVVDHPRTSLEVLLGCGNVPPIALIVAYEHHLGFNGTGYPRLPRPRRPHPVTRLVSAAVAFVILHTLRGGTGRATRESAAAWMAERSGTLLDPGWVSALAELLEAEPV
;
A
#
# COMPACT_ATOMS: atom_id res chain seq x y z
N MET A 1 14.35 -23.36 21.02
CA MET A 1 14.79 -22.08 20.42
C MET A 1 14.95 -22.34 18.93
N GLN A 2 13.87 -22.17 18.16
CA GLN A 2 13.92 -22.26 16.69
C GLN A 2 14.38 -20.92 16.14
N SER A 3 15.43 -20.94 15.35
CA SER A 3 15.99 -19.77 14.66
C SER A 3 14.93 -19.24 13.66
N ARG A 4 14.52 -17.97 13.80
CA ARG A 4 13.66 -17.26 12.85
C ARG A 4 14.30 -17.28 11.45
N PRO A 5 13.53 -17.49 10.39
CA PRO A 5 14.06 -17.43 9.03
C PRO A 5 14.63 -16.03 8.77
N HIS A 6 15.90 -15.96 8.38
CA HIS A 6 16.56 -14.73 7.96
C HIS A 6 16.09 -14.40 6.53
N ILE A 7 15.14 -13.48 6.40
CA ILE A 7 14.81 -12.90 5.10
C ILE A 7 15.95 -11.96 4.73
N GLN A 8 16.81 -12.39 3.79
CA GLN A 8 17.84 -11.50 3.22
C GLN A 8 17.18 -10.50 2.28
N VAL A 9 16.75 -9.37 2.81
CA VAL A 9 16.47 -8.18 2.02
C VAL A 9 17.82 -7.58 1.67
N GLY A 10 18.17 -7.56 0.38
CA GLY A 10 19.41 -6.95 -0.07
C GLY A 10 19.52 -5.53 0.47
N LYS A 11 20.73 -5.14 0.90
CA LYS A 11 21.03 -3.81 1.45
C LYS A 11 20.50 -2.74 0.49
N ILE A 12 19.48 -1.98 0.93
CA ILE A 12 18.95 -0.85 0.18
C ILE A 12 19.87 0.33 0.52
N GLU A 13 20.83 0.63 -0.35
CA GLU A 13 21.59 1.88 -0.26
C GLU A 13 20.73 3.00 -0.84
N VAL A 14 20.12 3.78 0.04
CA VAL A 14 19.49 5.06 -0.31
C VAL A 14 20.63 6.09 -0.36
N SER A 15 21.02 6.52 -1.56
CA SER A 15 21.94 7.65 -1.72
C SER A 15 21.31 8.90 -1.09
N GLU A 16 22.06 9.58 -0.22
CA GLU A 16 21.67 10.85 0.39
C GLU A 16 21.36 11.88 -0.70
N ILE A 17 20.09 12.25 -0.81
CA ILE A 17 19.67 13.43 -1.58
C ILE A 17 19.45 14.52 -0.52
N GLU A 18 20.22 15.61 -0.62
CA GLU A 18 20.03 16.80 0.22
C GLU A 18 18.60 17.32 0.04
N LEU A 19 17.79 17.19 1.10
CA LEU A 19 16.45 17.73 1.17
C LEU A 19 16.55 19.22 1.50
N GLY A 20 16.11 20.06 0.58
CA GLY A 20 15.82 21.47 0.85
C GLY A 20 14.85 21.60 2.02
N GLY A 21 15.11 22.58 2.92
CA GLY A 21 14.35 22.79 4.14
C GLY A 21 12.86 23.10 3.89
N PRO A 22 12.03 23.00 4.95
CA PRO A 22 10.59 23.08 4.84
C PRO A 22 10.13 24.50 4.54
N ASP A 23 9.50 24.70 3.37
CA ASP A 23 8.64 25.86 3.16
C ASP A 23 7.28 25.61 3.80
N ASP A 24 6.97 26.38 4.84
CA ASP A 24 5.69 26.43 5.52
C ASP A 24 4.59 27.00 4.61
N ALA A 25 3.92 26.12 3.86
CA ALA A 25 2.64 26.44 3.23
C ALA A 25 1.49 25.93 4.11
N THR A 26 1.15 26.71 5.12
CA THR A 26 0.06 26.47 6.06
C THR A 26 -1.30 26.78 5.44
N GLY A 27 -1.96 25.79 4.88
CA GLY A 27 -3.42 25.77 4.75
C GLY A 27 -4.01 25.21 6.06
N GLY A 28 -4.60 26.09 6.89
CA GLY A 28 -5.09 25.72 8.21
C GLY A 28 -6.32 24.82 8.19
N HIS A 29 -6.14 23.52 8.14
CA HIS A 29 -7.12 22.55 8.61
C HIS A 29 -6.76 22.22 10.06
N GLY A 30 -7.68 22.44 10.99
CA GLY A 30 -7.47 22.11 12.39
C GLY A 30 -6.96 20.67 12.51
N ARG A 31 -5.74 20.49 13.09
CA ARG A 31 -5.05 19.19 13.18
C ARG A 31 -5.99 18.16 13.80
N ARG A 32 -6.53 17.26 12.98
CA ARG A 32 -7.36 16.14 13.42
C ARG A 32 -6.53 15.24 14.35
N LYS A 33 -7.10 14.78 15.45
CA LYS A 33 -6.46 13.79 16.31
C LYS A 33 -6.37 12.47 15.55
N LEU A 34 -5.27 11.73 15.74
CA LEU A 34 -5.03 10.40 15.13
C LEU A 34 -5.19 9.26 16.16
N ALA A 35 -6.05 9.46 17.15
CA ALA A 35 -6.20 8.56 18.28
C ALA A 35 -6.84 7.21 17.90
N SER A 36 -7.69 7.19 16.89
CA SER A 36 -8.35 5.98 16.45
C SER A 36 -8.02 5.64 15.00
N VAL A 37 -8.21 4.38 14.62
CA VAL A 37 -8.10 3.90 13.22
C VAL A 37 -9.02 4.71 12.31
N ARG A 38 -10.24 5.03 12.78
CA ARG A 38 -11.21 5.84 12.03
C ARG A 38 -10.69 7.25 11.75
N ASP A 39 -10.04 7.89 12.73
CA ASP A 39 -9.46 9.22 12.54
C ASP A 39 -8.34 9.19 11.49
N ARG A 40 -7.50 8.16 11.52
CA ARG A 40 -6.39 7.97 10.56
C ARG A 40 -6.91 7.79 9.14
N ILE A 41 -7.92 6.92 8.94
CA ILE A 41 -8.56 6.72 7.63
C ILE A 41 -9.19 8.02 7.14
N ALA A 42 -9.86 8.79 8.00
CA ALA A 42 -10.44 10.05 7.61
C ALA A 42 -9.40 11.09 7.17
N VAL A 43 -8.19 11.10 7.76
CA VAL A 43 -7.09 11.94 7.29
C VAL A 43 -6.58 11.47 5.93
N VAL A 44 -6.44 10.16 5.71
CA VAL A 44 -6.07 9.62 4.38
C VAL A 44 -7.12 10.00 3.33
N ASP A 45 -8.41 9.90 3.66
CA ASP A 45 -9.51 10.24 2.77
C ASP A 45 -9.50 11.74 2.41
N ASP A 46 -9.32 12.62 3.40
CA ASP A 46 -9.17 14.07 3.19
C ASP A 46 -7.99 14.38 2.25
N CYS A 47 -6.83 13.71 2.43
CA CYS A 47 -5.64 13.89 1.58
C CYS A 47 -5.88 13.42 0.14
N LEU A 48 -6.47 12.24 -0.03
CA LEU A 48 -6.76 11.67 -1.35
C LEU A 48 -7.83 12.47 -2.09
N THR A 49 -8.89 12.89 -1.40
CA THR A 49 -9.95 13.74 -1.95
C THR A 49 -9.39 15.12 -2.35
N GLY A 50 -8.54 15.71 -1.51
CA GLY A 50 -7.86 16.97 -1.82
C GLY A 50 -6.98 16.87 -3.06
N LEU A 51 -6.24 15.76 -3.19
CA LEU A 51 -5.41 15.48 -4.36
C LEU A 51 -6.26 15.35 -5.63
N ALA A 52 -7.33 14.55 -5.59
CA ALA A 52 -8.26 14.39 -6.72
C ALA A 52 -8.94 15.70 -7.12
N GLY A 53 -9.22 16.56 -6.13
CA GLY A 53 -9.79 17.91 -6.32
C GLY A 53 -8.79 18.99 -6.75
N GLY A 54 -7.50 18.64 -6.95
CA GLY A 54 -6.46 19.58 -7.39
C GLY A 54 -5.90 20.50 -6.29
N SER A 55 -6.19 20.22 -5.01
CA SER A 55 -5.65 20.99 -3.87
C SER A 55 -4.22 20.59 -3.50
N GLY A 56 -3.61 19.67 -4.24
CA GLY A 56 -2.29 19.12 -3.95
C GLY A 56 -2.32 18.02 -2.88
N LEU A 57 -1.14 17.45 -2.60
CA LEU A 57 -0.99 16.35 -1.64
C LEU A 57 -0.49 16.88 -0.30
N ALA A 58 -1.29 16.71 0.76
CA ALA A 58 -0.91 17.02 2.13
C ALA A 58 0.01 15.94 2.72
N ILE A 59 1.25 15.82 2.20
CA ILE A 59 2.20 14.75 2.54
C ILE A 59 2.48 14.70 4.04
N GLY A 60 2.61 15.82 4.73
CA GLY A 60 2.85 15.88 6.17
C GLY A 60 1.72 15.27 7.00
N ASP A 61 0.49 15.29 6.52
CA ASP A 61 -0.64 14.62 7.18
C ASP A 61 -0.57 13.10 6.99
N LEU A 62 -0.19 12.62 5.80
CA LEU A 62 0.09 11.20 5.56
C LEU A 62 1.26 10.69 6.40
N GLU A 63 2.34 11.48 6.55
CA GLU A 63 3.46 11.16 7.44
C GLU A 63 3.03 10.97 8.90
N ARG A 64 2.10 11.81 9.37
CA ARG A 64 1.53 11.66 10.71
C ARG A 64 0.72 10.38 10.86
N VAL A 65 0.00 9.97 9.81
CA VAL A 65 -0.73 8.69 9.79
C VAL A 65 0.26 7.53 9.83
N VAL A 66 1.30 7.54 8.99
CA VAL A 66 2.37 6.51 8.99
C VAL A 66 3.01 6.40 10.38
N LYS A 67 3.39 7.55 10.97
CA LYS A 67 3.93 7.54 12.33
C LYS A 67 2.98 6.93 13.35
N ALA A 68 1.70 7.28 13.31
CA ALA A 68 0.71 6.73 14.23
C ALA A 68 0.49 5.22 14.06
N ILE A 69 0.65 4.68 12.84
CA ILE A 69 0.63 3.23 12.58
C ILE A 69 1.89 2.58 13.17
N LEU A 70 3.07 3.16 12.94
CA LEU A 70 4.33 2.65 13.50
C LEU A 70 4.31 2.64 15.03
N ASP A 71 3.81 3.70 15.65
CA ASP A 71 3.64 3.76 17.11
C ASP A 71 2.70 2.63 17.60
N SER A 72 1.60 2.37 16.89
CA SER A 72 0.69 1.27 17.23
C SER A 72 1.33 -0.12 17.07
N LEU A 73 2.11 -0.33 16.02
CA LEU A 73 2.84 -1.59 15.78
C LEU A 73 3.99 -1.80 16.78
N ALA A 74 4.49 -0.73 17.38
CA ALA A 74 5.47 -0.84 18.47
C ALA A 74 4.82 -1.34 19.77
N ASP A 75 3.56 -0.98 20.03
CA ASP A 75 2.78 -1.41 21.17
C ASP A 75 2.19 -2.83 20.97
N ASP A 76 1.70 -3.11 19.76
CA ASP A 76 1.17 -4.41 19.35
C ASP A 76 1.71 -4.74 17.94
N PRO A 77 2.71 -5.63 17.85
CA PRO A 77 3.41 -5.91 16.58
C PRO A 77 2.61 -6.75 15.58
N ASP A 78 1.42 -7.26 15.92
CA ASP A 78 0.57 -7.97 14.98
C ASP A 78 -0.21 -6.98 14.09
N PRO A 79 0.15 -6.83 12.81
CA PRO A 79 -0.52 -5.88 11.92
C PRO A 79 -1.99 -6.23 11.66
N ILE A 80 -2.38 -7.50 11.87
CA ILE A 80 -3.77 -7.95 11.66
C ILE A 80 -4.74 -7.26 12.62
N HIS A 81 -4.31 -6.99 13.86
CA HIS A 81 -5.13 -6.31 14.86
C HIS A 81 -5.39 -4.84 14.52
N HIS A 82 -4.55 -4.24 13.68
CA HIS A 82 -4.67 -2.83 13.27
C HIS A 82 -5.41 -2.64 11.95
N LEU A 83 -5.82 -3.73 11.27
CA LEU A 83 -6.59 -3.62 10.04
C LEU A 83 -7.98 -3.06 10.31
N ALA A 84 -8.38 -2.09 9.52
CA ALA A 84 -9.72 -1.54 9.58
C ALA A 84 -10.71 -2.48 8.87
N PRO A 85 -11.85 -2.80 9.53
CA PRO A 85 -12.90 -3.57 8.89
C PRO A 85 -13.60 -2.73 7.81
N TRP A 86 -14.17 -3.41 6.82
CA TRP A 86 -15.01 -2.78 5.81
C TRP A 86 -16.21 -2.05 6.44
N GLN A 87 -16.41 -0.77 6.11
CA GLN A 87 -17.49 0.06 6.65
C GLN A 87 -18.39 0.70 5.58
N GLY A 88 -18.25 0.33 4.31
CA GLY A 88 -19.06 0.88 3.22
C GLY A 88 -18.26 1.51 2.08
N GLU A 89 -18.95 1.95 1.03
CA GLU A 89 -18.36 2.33 -0.26
C GLU A 89 -17.63 3.67 -0.25
N ALA A 90 -18.12 4.62 0.48
CA ALA A 90 -17.67 6.01 0.36
C ALA A 90 -16.19 6.24 0.70
N GLN A 91 -15.60 5.42 1.59
CA GLN A 91 -14.20 5.55 2.01
C GLN A 91 -13.31 4.43 1.47
N TRP A 92 -13.72 3.75 0.42
CA TRP A 92 -13.01 2.59 -0.11
C TRP A 92 -11.55 2.84 -0.50
N PRO A 93 -11.19 3.91 -1.21
CA PRO A 93 -9.79 4.18 -1.54
C PRO A 93 -8.92 4.39 -0.30
N ALA A 94 -9.41 5.19 0.66
CA ALA A 94 -8.70 5.49 1.90
C ALA A 94 -8.55 4.27 2.80
N LEU A 95 -9.58 3.43 2.91
CA LEU A 95 -9.55 2.17 3.66
C LEU A 95 -8.51 1.20 3.08
N ARG A 96 -8.49 1.04 1.76
CA ARG A 96 -7.48 0.20 1.09
C ARG A 96 -6.08 0.72 1.32
N ALA A 97 -5.86 2.01 1.10
CA ALA A 97 -4.57 2.64 1.32
C ALA A 97 -4.09 2.45 2.77
N TYR A 98 -4.97 2.70 3.75
CA TYR A 98 -4.67 2.51 5.17
C TYR A 98 -4.29 1.05 5.48
N ASN A 99 -5.11 0.08 5.09
CA ASN A 99 -4.85 -1.34 5.35
C ASN A 99 -3.59 -1.84 4.64
N THR A 100 -3.33 -1.39 3.42
CA THR A 100 -2.08 -1.69 2.69
C THR A 100 -0.88 -1.13 3.45
N CYS A 101 -0.97 0.09 3.97
CA CYS A 101 0.09 0.69 4.79
C CYS A 101 0.34 -0.11 6.07
N VAL A 102 -0.70 -0.48 6.80
CA VAL A 102 -0.60 -1.30 8.03
C VAL A 102 0.13 -2.60 7.76
N LEU A 103 -0.29 -3.37 6.76
CA LEU A 103 0.37 -4.65 6.42
C LEU A 103 1.79 -4.46 5.91
N THR A 104 2.02 -3.44 5.09
CA THR A 104 3.37 -3.11 4.60
C THR A 104 4.32 -2.83 5.75
N LEU A 105 3.90 -2.02 6.72
CA LEU A 105 4.71 -1.66 7.88
C LEU A 105 4.89 -2.85 8.84
N GLY A 106 3.87 -3.69 9.03
CA GLY A 106 3.99 -4.91 9.80
C GLY A 106 4.99 -5.89 9.20
N LEU A 107 4.91 -6.15 7.90
CA LEU A 107 5.88 -6.99 7.19
C LEU A 107 7.29 -6.39 7.21
N ALA A 108 7.42 -5.05 7.08
CA ALA A 108 8.69 -4.35 7.20
C ALA A 108 9.31 -4.52 8.60
N HIS A 109 8.49 -4.41 9.65
CA HIS A 109 8.91 -4.64 11.04
C HIS A 109 9.45 -6.06 11.25
N LEU A 110 8.73 -7.07 10.76
CA LEU A 110 9.18 -8.48 10.82
C LEU A 110 10.50 -8.72 10.08
N ALA A 111 10.70 -8.02 8.95
CA ALA A 111 11.93 -8.09 8.17
C ALA A 111 13.08 -7.28 8.77
N GLY A 112 12.88 -6.55 9.88
CA GLY A 112 13.89 -5.72 10.53
C GLY A 112 14.28 -4.47 9.73
N ILE A 113 13.36 -3.96 8.88
CA ILE A 113 13.56 -2.70 8.16
C ILE A 113 13.56 -1.55 9.17
N ASP A 114 14.53 -0.65 9.04
CA ASP A 114 14.70 0.47 9.97
C ASP A 114 13.54 1.49 9.88
N ALA A 115 13.43 2.34 10.92
CA ALA A 115 12.32 3.28 11.06
C ALA A 115 12.27 4.34 9.93
N THR A 116 13.43 4.75 9.40
CA THR A 116 13.49 5.76 8.32
C THR A 116 12.96 5.16 7.02
N ALA A 117 13.46 3.99 6.65
CA ALA A 117 12.96 3.26 5.48
C ALA A 117 11.48 2.87 5.63
N SER A 118 11.04 2.49 6.83
CA SER A 118 9.64 2.18 7.13
C SER A 118 8.72 3.37 6.92
N ARG A 119 9.16 4.61 7.23
CA ARG A 119 8.37 5.81 6.94
C ARG A 119 8.10 5.98 5.44
N ASP A 120 9.13 5.88 4.62
CA ASP A 120 8.98 6.02 3.16
C ASP A 120 8.18 4.87 2.55
N LEU A 121 8.31 3.66 3.11
CA LEU A 121 7.50 2.49 2.79
C LEU A 121 6.02 2.72 3.08
N GLY A 122 5.70 3.27 4.25
CA GLY A 122 4.33 3.59 4.63
C GLY A 122 3.70 4.61 3.68
N LEU A 123 4.43 5.67 3.32
CA LEU A 123 3.98 6.63 2.32
C LEU A 123 3.80 5.97 0.94
N ALA A 124 4.72 5.12 0.52
CA ALA A 124 4.62 4.40 -0.73
C ALA A 124 3.37 3.50 -0.77
N ALA A 125 3.05 2.82 0.33
CA ALA A 125 1.86 2.00 0.45
C ALA A 125 0.56 2.81 0.44
N LEU A 126 0.52 3.96 1.13
CA LEU A 126 -0.64 4.87 1.10
C LEU A 126 -0.93 5.43 -0.29
N LEU A 127 0.12 5.65 -1.09
CA LEU A 127 0.03 6.34 -2.37
C LEU A 127 0.03 5.40 -3.59
N ALA A 128 0.16 4.09 -3.40
CA ALA A 128 0.28 3.12 -4.49
C ALA A 128 -0.86 3.21 -5.52
N ASP A 129 -2.09 3.25 -5.04
CA ASP A 129 -3.33 3.25 -5.83
C ASP A 129 -3.88 4.67 -6.16
N THR A 130 -3.09 5.73 -5.99
CA THR A 130 -3.54 7.13 -6.18
C THR A 130 -4.20 7.37 -7.54
N GLY A 131 -3.73 6.72 -8.60
CA GLY A 131 -4.33 6.84 -9.95
C GLY A 131 -5.76 6.33 -10.04
N LYS A 132 -6.19 5.44 -9.14
CA LYS A 132 -7.57 4.95 -9.10
C LYS A 132 -8.58 6.06 -8.71
N LEU A 133 -8.14 7.14 -8.09
CA LEU A 133 -8.99 8.31 -7.82
C LEU A 133 -9.55 8.94 -9.11
N PHE A 134 -8.92 8.69 -10.24
CA PHE A 134 -9.29 9.20 -11.57
C PHE A 134 -10.02 8.16 -12.43
N VAL A 135 -10.25 6.96 -11.90
CA VAL A 135 -11.06 5.91 -12.53
C VAL A 135 -12.52 6.05 -12.06
N PRO A 136 -13.52 5.96 -12.95
CA PRO A 136 -14.92 6.00 -12.55
C PRO A 136 -15.25 4.99 -11.43
N ALA A 137 -16.00 5.42 -10.43
CA ALA A 137 -16.30 4.60 -9.24
C ALA A 137 -17.02 3.29 -9.59
N GLU A 138 -17.87 3.32 -10.63
CA GLU A 138 -18.61 2.16 -11.15
C GLU A 138 -17.66 1.08 -11.68
N LEU A 139 -16.55 1.47 -12.31
CA LEU A 139 -15.52 0.53 -12.80
C LEU A 139 -14.70 -0.02 -11.65
N GLN A 140 -14.34 0.81 -10.68
CA GLN A 140 -13.63 0.34 -9.48
C GLN A 140 -14.44 -0.69 -8.69
N ALA A 141 -15.77 -0.53 -8.62
CA ALA A 141 -16.66 -1.46 -7.93
C ALA A 141 -16.72 -2.86 -8.59
N ARG A 142 -16.41 -2.95 -9.88
CA ARG A 142 -16.47 -4.17 -10.71
C ARG A 142 -15.09 -4.60 -11.23
N GLU A 143 -14.01 -4.14 -10.64
CA GLU A 143 -12.63 -4.30 -11.15
C GLU A 143 -12.29 -5.74 -11.59
N LEU A 144 -12.86 -6.75 -10.93
CA LEU A 144 -12.64 -8.17 -11.27
C LEU A 144 -13.51 -8.71 -12.41
N GLU A 145 -14.50 -7.95 -12.85
CA GLU A 145 -15.49 -8.36 -13.86
C GLU A 145 -15.31 -7.59 -15.18
N LEU A 146 -14.30 -6.69 -15.23
CA LEU A 146 -14.06 -5.82 -16.35
C LEU A 146 -13.32 -6.53 -17.48
N ASP A 147 -13.65 -6.18 -18.71
CA ASP A 147 -12.93 -6.59 -19.90
C ASP A 147 -12.78 -5.41 -20.90
N GLY A 148 -12.01 -5.65 -21.97
CA GLY A 148 -11.84 -4.68 -23.07
C GLY A 148 -11.44 -3.28 -22.60
N ASP A 149 -12.11 -2.27 -23.14
CA ASP A 149 -11.79 -0.84 -22.91
C ASP A 149 -12.00 -0.42 -21.44
N GLU A 150 -12.98 -1.02 -20.74
CA GLU A 150 -13.20 -0.74 -19.31
C GLU A 150 -12.02 -1.22 -18.45
N LEU A 151 -11.50 -2.41 -18.74
CA LEU A 151 -10.32 -2.94 -18.06
C LEU A 151 -9.09 -2.08 -18.34
N GLU A 152 -8.90 -1.58 -19.57
CA GLU A 152 -7.77 -0.72 -19.92
C GLU A 152 -7.73 0.56 -19.09
N LEU A 153 -8.89 1.17 -18.80
CA LEU A 153 -8.98 2.35 -17.94
C LEU A 153 -8.48 2.05 -16.50
N VAL A 154 -8.80 0.86 -16.00
CA VAL A 154 -8.36 0.47 -14.65
C VAL A 154 -6.88 0.09 -14.64
N VAL A 155 -6.40 -0.69 -15.60
CA VAL A 155 -4.98 -1.13 -15.63
C VAL A 155 -4.00 0.01 -15.95
N ASP A 156 -4.47 1.17 -16.38
CA ASP A 156 -3.64 2.36 -16.60
C ASP A 156 -3.39 3.17 -15.32
N HIS A 157 -4.07 2.85 -14.20
CA HIS A 157 -3.92 3.63 -12.96
C HIS A 157 -2.47 3.68 -12.42
N PRO A 158 -1.56 2.71 -12.58
CA PRO A 158 -0.18 2.87 -12.12
C PRO A 158 0.57 3.98 -12.86
N ARG A 159 0.31 4.16 -14.17
CA ARG A 159 0.85 5.28 -14.93
C ARG A 159 0.25 6.60 -14.44
N THR A 160 -1.06 6.65 -14.28
CA THR A 160 -1.76 7.83 -13.74
C THR A 160 -1.27 8.17 -12.33
N SER A 161 -1.05 7.15 -11.45
CA SER A 161 -0.46 7.35 -10.11
C SER A 161 0.90 8.05 -10.21
N LEU A 162 1.80 7.54 -11.07
CA LEU A 162 3.12 8.12 -11.26
C LEU A 162 3.04 9.57 -11.75
N GLU A 163 2.22 9.86 -12.76
CA GLU A 163 2.07 11.21 -13.33
C GLU A 163 1.55 12.21 -12.29
N VAL A 164 0.52 11.83 -11.54
CA VAL A 164 -0.06 12.67 -10.47
C VAL A 164 0.94 12.93 -9.36
N LEU A 165 1.63 11.90 -8.89
CA LEU A 165 2.59 12.01 -7.79
C LEU A 165 3.85 12.79 -8.18
N LEU A 166 4.32 12.69 -9.43
CA LEU A 166 5.39 13.54 -9.96
C LEU A 166 5.00 15.03 -9.92
N GLY A 167 3.75 15.35 -10.17
CA GLY A 167 3.22 16.72 -10.06
C GLY A 167 3.21 17.29 -8.64
N CYS A 168 3.26 16.43 -7.61
CA CYS A 168 3.22 16.87 -6.20
C CYS A 168 4.56 17.39 -5.66
N GLY A 169 5.70 17.02 -6.26
CA GLY A 169 7.03 17.59 -5.99
C GLY A 169 7.71 17.16 -4.68
N ASN A 170 6.97 16.67 -3.69
CA ASN A 170 7.48 16.32 -2.35
C ASN A 170 7.24 14.85 -1.96
N VAL A 171 7.05 13.98 -2.95
CA VAL A 171 6.80 12.56 -2.76
C VAL A 171 8.13 11.80 -2.73
N PRO A 172 8.38 10.88 -1.78
CA PRO A 172 9.59 10.08 -1.76
C PRO A 172 9.78 9.30 -3.07
N PRO A 173 11.00 9.22 -3.63
CA PRO A 173 11.25 8.50 -4.89
C PRO A 173 10.76 7.05 -4.88
N ILE A 174 10.84 6.37 -3.74
CA ILE A 174 10.36 4.99 -3.61
C ILE A 174 8.83 4.89 -3.78
N ALA A 175 8.06 5.91 -3.37
CA ALA A 175 6.63 5.92 -3.56
C ALA A 175 6.25 6.05 -5.05
N LEU A 176 7.03 6.79 -5.85
CA LEU A 176 6.86 6.85 -7.30
C LEU A 176 7.10 5.50 -7.96
N ILE A 177 8.16 4.79 -7.53
CA ILE A 177 8.48 3.45 -8.01
C ILE A 177 7.36 2.47 -7.68
N VAL A 178 6.91 2.45 -6.42
CA VAL A 178 5.84 1.56 -5.96
C VAL A 178 4.54 1.87 -6.69
N ALA A 179 4.15 3.13 -6.81
CA ALA A 179 2.93 3.54 -7.51
C ALA A 179 2.90 3.03 -8.96
N TYR A 180 4.05 3.04 -9.64
CA TYR A 180 4.15 2.54 -11.02
C TYR A 180 4.23 1.02 -11.12
N GLU A 181 4.90 0.34 -10.18
CA GLU A 181 5.28 -1.07 -10.31
C GLU A 181 4.42 -2.06 -9.53
N HIS A 182 3.52 -1.64 -8.63
CA HIS A 182 2.86 -2.54 -7.67
C HIS A 182 1.97 -3.62 -8.30
N HIS A 183 1.68 -3.52 -9.58
CA HIS A 183 1.01 -4.56 -10.38
C HIS A 183 1.95 -5.32 -11.33
N LEU A 184 3.27 -5.05 -11.31
CA LEU A 184 4.24 -5.92 -11.96
C LEU A 184 4.40 -7.22 -11.15
N GLY A 185 4.24 -8.33 -11.82
CA GLY A 185 4.47 -9.64 -11.22
C GLY A 185 5.94 -9.87 -10.87
N PHE A 186 6.20 -10.70 -9.87
CA PHE A 186 7.54 -11.10 -9.45
C PHE A 186 8.38 -11.66 -10.61
N ASN A 187 7.74 -12.35 -11.56
CA ASN A 187 8.39 -12.87 -12.77
C ASN A 187 8.53 -11.85 -13.91
N GLY A 188 8.13 -10.59 -13.71
CA GLY A 188 8.17 -9.52 -14.71
C GLY A 188 6.97 -9.45 -15.65
N THR A 189 5.92 -10.22 -15.39
CA THR A 189 4.61 -10.09 -16.07
C THR A 189 3.73 -9.03 -15.41
N GLY A 190 2.47 -8.91 -15.83
CA GLY A 190 1.52 -7.94 -15.26
C GLY A 190 1.54 -6.60 -15.99
N TYR A 191 1.21 -5.54 -15.27
CA TYR A 191 1.14 -4.19 -15.82
C TYR A 191 1.75 -3.14 -14.87
N PRO A 192 2.17 -1.96 -15.38
CA PRO A 192 2.25 -1.59 -16.80
C PRO A 192 3.24 -2.47 -17.56
N ARG A 193 3.00 -2.69 -18.87
CA ARG A 193 3.92 -3.48 -19.68
C ARG A 193 5.22 -2.73 -19.91
N LEU A 194 6.33 -3.29 -19.44
CA LEU A 194 7.66 -2.71 -19.62
C LEU A 194 8.25 -3.13 -20.97
N PRO A 195 9.02 -2.24 -21.64
CA PRO A 195 9.73 -2.58 -22.88
C PRO A 195 10.71 -3.74 -22.71
N ARG A 196 11.26 -3.89 -21.51
CA ARG A 196 12.11 -5.02 -21.11
C ARG A 196 11.57 -5.60 -19.81
N PRO A 197 11.02 -6.81 -19.84
CA PRO A 197 10.55 -7.46 -18.62
C PRO A 197 11.65 -7.54 -17.56
N ARG A 198 11.32 -7.13 -16.35
CA ARG A 198 12.20 -7.22 -15.19
C ARG A 198 11.38 -7.45 -13.93
N ARG A 199 12.01 -7.96 -12.91
CA ARG A 199 11.39 -8.04 -11.58
C ARG A 199 11.14 -6.62 -11.04
N PRO A 200 10.02 -6.39 -10.35
CA PRO A 200 9.78 -5.12 -9.65
C PRO A 200 10.82 -4.89 -8.55
N HIS A 201 10.96 -3.64 -8.16
CA HIS A 201 11.84 -3.24 -7.06
C HIS A 201 11.56 -4.06 -5.79
N PRO A 202 12.55 -4.45 -4.97
CA PRO A 202 12.33 -5.25 -3.75
C PRO A 202 11.25 -4.70 -2.82
N VAL A 203 11.24 -3.39 -2.62
CA VAL A 203 10.20 -2.69 -1.85
C VAL A 203 8.82 -2.85 -2.47
N THR A 204 8.72 -2.71 -3.80
CA THR A 204 7.44 -2.91 -4.50
C THR A 204 6.87 -4.30 -4.27
N ARG A 205 7.73 -5.33 -4.25
CA ARG A 205 7.29 -6.72 -4.02
C ARG A 205 6.62 -6.91 -2.66
N LEU A 206 7.14 -6.22 -1.62
CA LEU A 206 6.52 -6.19 -0.29
C LEU A 206 5.14 -5.55 -0.36
N VAL A 207 5.06 -4.33 -0.93
CA VAL A 207 3.79 -3.61 -1.06
C VAL A 207 2.79 -4.39 -1.91
N SER A 208 3.23 -5.03 -3.01
CA SER A 208 2.35 -5.86 -3.86
C SER A 208 1.73 -7.03 -3.09
N ALA A 209 2.48 -7.66 -2.18
CA ALA A 209 1.92 -8.72 -1.33
C ALA A 209 0.85 -8.17 -0.37
N ALA A 210 1.09 -7.00 0.23
CA ALA A 210 0.11 -6.32 1.09
C ALA A 210 -1.14 -5.91 0.29
N VAL A 211 -0.97 -5.31 -0.89
CA VAL A 211 -2.08 -4.94 -1.80
C VAL A 211 -2.93 -6.15 -2.16
N ALA A 212 -2.29 -7.26 -2.55
CA ALA A 212 -3.00 -8.48 -2.93
C ALA A 212 -3.86 -9.01 -1.77
N PHE A 213 -3.29 -9.09 -0.55
CA PHE A 213 -4.05 -9.53 0.61
C PHE A 213 -5.21 -8.59 0.94
N VAL A 214 -4.97 -7.28 0.95
CA VAL A 214 -6.01 -6.28 1.26
C VAL A 214 -7.15 -6.37 0.26
N ILE A 215 -6.86 -6.50 -1.04
CA ILE A 215 -7.88 -6.67 -2.07
C ILE A 215 -8.72 -7.91 -1.78
N LEU A 216 -8.10 -9.06 -1.58
CA LEU A 216 -8.79 -10.33 -1.33
C LEU A 216 -9.62 -10.30 -0.05
N HIS A 217 -9.06 -9.72 1.03
CA HIS A 217 -9.73 -9.66 2.33
C HIS A 217 -10.87 -8.64 2.37
N THR A 218 -10.81 -7.60 1.53
CA THR A 218 -11.78 -6.52 1.50
C THR A 218 -12.68 -6.53 0.28
N LEU A 219 -12.49 -7.48 -0.67
CA LEU A 219 -13.28 -7.55 -1.89
C LEU A 219 -14.76 -7.69 -1.61
N ARG A 220 -15.50 -6.90 -2.37
CA ARG A 220 -16.92 -7.05 -2.59
C ARG A 220 -17.12 -8.02 -3.74
N GLY A 221 -17.71 -9.08 -3.50
CA GLY A 221 -18.38 -9.88 -4.52
C GLY A 221 -19.63 -10.39 -3.84
N GLY A 222 -20.71 -10.59 -4.55
CA GLY A 222 -21.96 -11.17 -4.05
C GLY A 222 -21.81 -12.56 -3.42
N THR A 223 -20.59 -13.08 -3.30
CA THR A 223 -20.23 -14.39 -2.75
C THR A 223 -19.49 -14.33 -1.41
N GLY A 224 -19.28 -13.14 -0.83
CA GLY A 224 -18.61 -13.00 0.47
C GLY A 224 -17.12 -12.64 0.36
N ARG A 225 -16.58 -12.06 1.44
CA ARG A 225 -15.15 -11.81 1.61
C ARG A 225 -14.38 -13.12 1.57
N ALA A 226 -13.21 -13.11 0.94
CA ALA A 226 -12.29 -14.21 1.13
C ALA A 226 -11.96 -14.33 2.62
N THR A 227 -12.00 -15.55 3.16
CA THR A 227 -11.45 -15.78 4.49
C THR A 227 -9.94 -15.57 4.46
N ARG A 228 -9.30 -15.43 5.63
CA ARG A 228 -7.83 -15.33 5.70
C ARG A 228 -7.18 -16.53 5.02
N GLU A 229 -7.72 -17.73 5.23
CA GLU A 229 -7.24 -18.98 4.67
C GLU A 229 -7.37 -19.01 3.14
N SER A 230 -8.50 -18.55 2.58
CA SER A 230 -8.70 -18.51 1.13
C SER A 230 -7.84 -17.44 0.47
N ALA A 231 -7.59 -16.32 1.13
CA ALA A 231 -6.65 -15.30 0.66
C ALA A 231 -5.21 -15.83 0.66
N ALA A 232 -4.79 -16.50 1.73
CA ALA A 232 -3.48 -17.14 1.83
C ALA A 232 -3.28 -18.20 0.76
N ALA A 233 -4.27 -19.06 0.51
CA ALA A 233 -4.25 -20.08 -0.54
C ALA A 233 -4.10 -19.45 -1.93
N TRP A 234 -4.87 -18.39 -2.24
CA TRP A 234 -4.77 -17.68 -3.51
C TRP A 234 -3.38 -17.09 -3.72
N MET A 235 -2.79 -16.53 -2.67
CA MET A 235 -1.44 -15.94 -2.71
C MET A 235 -0.37 -17.03 -2.89
N ALA A 236 -0.52 -18.17 -2.20
CA ALA A 236 0.39 -19.31 -2.33
C ALA A 236 0.44 -19.86 -3.76
N GLU A 237 -0.71 -19.99 -4.44
CA GLU A 237 -0.78 -20.42 -5.84
C GLU A 237 -0.05 -19.49 -6.80
N ARG A 238 0.10 -18.19 -6.44
CA ARG A 238 0.74 -17.17 -7.28
C ARG A 238 2.14 -16.79 -6.81
N SER A 239 2.64 -17.50 -5.81
CA SER A 239 4.01 -17.40 -5.33
C SER A 239 5.02 -17.73 -6.43
N GLY A 240 6.04 -16.91 -6.59
CA GLY A 240 7.06 -17.07 -7.65
C GLY A 240 6.63 -16.56 -9.04
N THR A 241 5.35 -16.26 -9.23
CA THR A 241 4.80 -15.68 -10.48
C THR A 241 4.38 -14.23 -10.28
N LEU A 242 3.24 -13.99 -9.69
CA LEU A 242 2.77 -12.63 -9.37
C LEU A 242 3.42 -12.08 -8.11
N LEU A 243 3.55 -12.90 -7.07
CA LEU A 243 3.99 -12.49 -5.74
C LEU A 243 5.38 -13.07 -5.42
N ASP A 244 6.15 -12.29 -4.66
CA ASP A 244 7.46 -12.73 -4.16
C ASP A 244 7.27 -13.82 -3.09
N PRO A 245 7.89 -15.01 -3.25
CA PRO A 245 7.73 -16.13 -2.32
C PRO A 245 8.09 -15.79 -0.87
N GLY A 246 9.09 -14.94 -0.65
CA GLY A 246 9.49 -14.55 0.69
C GLY A 246 8.40 -13.77 1.42
N TRP A 247 7.74 -12.84 0.73
CA TRP A 247 6.64 -12.05 1.31
C TRP A 247 5.36 -12.85 1.46
N VAL A 248 5.08 -13.80 0.54
CA VAL A 248 3.96 -14.73 0.69
C VAL A 248 4.14 -15.58 1.95
N SER A 249 5.33 -16.14 2.17
CA SER A 249 5.61 -16.93 3.38
C SER A 249 5.50 -16.10 4.66
N ALA A 250 6.08 -14.90 4.67
CA ALA A 250 6.02 -14.00 5.82
C ALA A 250 4.57 -13.61 6.18
N LEU A 251 3.74 -13.38 5.17
CA LEU A 251 2.33 -13.07 5.41
C LEU A 251 1.55 -14.31 5.89
N ALA A 252 1.83 -15.50 5.34
CA ALA A 252 1.19 -16.74 5.81
C ALA A 252 1.50 -17.00 7.29
N GLU A 253 2.75 -16.80 7.73
CA GLU A 253 3.14 -16.92 9.14
C GLU A 253 2.37 -15.94 10.04
N LEU A 254 2.13 -14.69 9.57
CA LEU A 254 1.30 -13.73 10.29
C LEU A 254 -0.16 -14.15 10.42
N LEU A 255 -0.69 -14.81 9.38
CA LEU A 255 -2.09 -15.21 9.35
C LEU A 255 -2.37 -16.48 10.17
N GLU A 256 -1.34 -17.31 10.37
CA GLU A 256 -1.40 -18.54 11.19
C GLU A 256 -1.12 -18.31 12.67
N ALA A 257 -0.55 -17.15 13.04
CA ALA A 257 -0.33 -16.80 14.44
C ALA A 257 -1.68 -16.71 15.15
N GLU A 258 -1.90 -17.58 16.15
CA GLU A 258 -3.09 -17.49 17.00
C GLU A 258 -3.09 -16.14 17.73
N PRO A 259 -4.25 -15.46 17.86
CA PRO A 259 -4.34 -14.26 18.67
C PRO A 259 -3.97 -14.62 20.12
N VAL A 260 -2.93 -13.96 20.63
CA VAL A 260 -2.46 -14.08 22.02
C VAL A 260 -3.49 -13.50 22.98
#